data_6aadd441a4bdeb57733c7c6e953c31eb
#
_entry.id   6aadd441a4bdeb57733c7c6e953c31eb
#
_cell.length_a   1.000
_cell.length_b   1.000
_cell.length_c   1.000
_cell.angle_alpha   90.00
_cell.angle_beta   90.00
_cell.angle_gamma   90.00
#
_symmetry.space_group_name_H-M   'P 1'
#
loop_
_entity.id
_entity.type
_entity.pdbx_description
1 polymer ?
#
loop_
_entity_poly.entity_id
_entity_poly.type
_entity_poly.pdbx_seq_one_letter_code
_entity_poly.pdbx_strand_id
1 'polypeptide(L)'
;MWSTAICWLSCISLVISTDVNLYGSMANGWEFVRDLFRENFVQERDTGSSIAIYHQGRLVVDLVGGWFDTSKTKPYDNETLQLIFSTSKSLVAIAAALCVQRGLLDYSELVTHYWPEYGQNGKENTTVADILSHRAGLPDLFVSSFDQYLNWTTMIDLLQQERPVWLPGSAQGYHAFTYGWLAGELVRRVDPQKRTIGEFIREEITNRIQTEFYIGLPQEFEQRVSPLIFTDIEDILNASMLEIYHFHNEARTHQAEIPAANGITNARSLAAIFASLMSNIDERRDSRLLEPRILQRATTLNTLPNEIDITFKIPFPVGMGFMLYEQDFPMFGPNSFGHSGAGGSIVFAAPAKNFSFAYVMNRCSFTPLTINNPRIGMILNRTGRMLDKNQLN
;
A
#
# COMPACT_ATOMS: atom_id res chain seq x y z
N MET A 1 31.07 52.16 -46.60
CA MET A 1 31.09 52.15 -45.12
C MET A 1 29.84 51.41 -44.65
N TRP A 2 30.01 50.17 -44.30
CA TRP A 2 28.93 49.31 -43.74
C TRP A 2 29.16 49.20 -42.25
N SER A 3 28.21 49.71 -41.46
CA SER A 3 28.22 49.61 -39.99
C SER A 3 27.45 48.34 -39.60
N THR A 4 28.14 47.37 -39.06
CA THR A 4 27.58 46.16 -38.49
C THR A 4 27.18 46.46 -37.05
N ALA A 5 25.86 46.50 -36.80
CA ALA A 5 25.31 46.52 -35.45
C ALA A 5 25.31 45.10 -34.86
N ILE A 6 26.14 44.84 -33.88
CA ILE A 6 26.15 43.58 -33.09
C ILE A 6 25.06 43.71 -32.02
N CYS A 7 23.99 42.92 -32.23
CA CYS A 7 22.91 42.80 -31.28
C CYS A 7 23.33 41.82 -30.18
N TRP A 8 23.58 42.30 -28.97
CA TRP A 8 23.80 41.46 -27.78
C TRP A 8 22.45 40.95 -27.27
N LEU A 9 22.12 39.71 -27.59
CA LEU A 9 21.05 38.97 -26.91
C LEU A 9 21.58 38.56 -25.53
N SER A 10 21.20 39.30 -24.49
CA SER A 10 21.36 38.85 -23.12
C SER A 10 20.38 37.74 -22.83
N CYS A 11 20.89 36.50 -22.78
CA CYS A 11 20.16 35.38 -22.19
C CYS A 11 19.92 35.68 -20.71
N ILE A 12 18.72 36.15 -20.38
CA ILE A 12 18.23 36.14 -19.00
C ILE A 12 17.94 34.69 -18.67
N SER A 13 18.88 34.02 -18.00
CA SER A 13 18.60 32.75 -17.31
C SER A 13 17.65 33.09 -16.18
N LEU A 14 16.37 32.79 -16.37
CA LEU A 14 15.42 32.75 -15.26
C LEU A 14 15.92 31.67 -14.31
N VAL A 15 16.58 32.05 -13.24
CA VAL A 15 16.81 31.18 -12.08
C VAL A 15 15.45 31.09 -11.39
N ILE A 16 14.65 30.09 -11.80
CA ILE A 16 13.48 29.70 -11.03
C ILE A 16 14.05 29.12 -9.74
N SER A 17 13.91 29.85 -8.65
CA SER A 17 14.19 29.36 -7.30
C SER A 17 13.26 28.18 -7.06
N THR A 18 13.79 26.96 -7.19
CA THR A 18 13.06 25.73 -6.89
C THR A 18 13.21 25.41 -5.40
N ASP A 19 12.76 26.33 -4.54
CA ASP A 19 12.61 26.00 -3.13
C ASP A 19 11.44 25.01 -2.98
N VAL A 20 11.80 23.75 -2.91
CA VAL A 20 10.85 22.67 -2.61
C VAL A 20 10.66 22.63 -1.09
N ASN A 21 9.41 22.70 -0.65
CA ASN A 21 9.06 22.49 0.76
C ASN A 21 9.42 21.05 1.13
N LEU A 22 10.51 20.87 1.88
CA LEU A 22 10.96 19.56 2.37
C LEU A 22 11.18 19.62 3.87
N TYR A 23 10.54 18.72 4.59
CA TYR A 23 10.62 18.61 6.05
C TYR A 23 11.01 17.19 6.45
N GLY A 24 11.51 17.05 7.66
CA GLY A 24 11.83 15.77 8.26
C GLY A 24 13.30 15.57 8.56
N SER A 25 13.68 14.32 8.80
CA SER A 25 15.01 13.95 9.27
C SER A 25 15.54 12.70 8.57
N MET A 26 16.86 12.55 8.59
CA MET A 26 17.54 11.32 8.16
C MET A 26 18.77 11.07 9.02
N ALA A 27 19.11 9.80 9.17
CA ALA A 27 20.35 9.39 9.83
C ALA A 27 21.57 9.68 8.94
N ASN A 28 22.75 9.76 9.56
CA ASN A 28 24.02 9.92 8.84
C ASN A 28 24.22 8.80 7.82
N GLY A 29 24.61 9.18 6.59
CA GLY A 29 24.80 8.27 5.47
C GLY A 29 23.55 8.03 4.61
N TRP A 30 22.38 8.60 5.02
CA TRP A 30 21.13 8.53 4.28
C TRP A 30 20.76 9.84 3.55
N GLU A 31 21.64 10.83 3.54
CA GLU A 31 21.40 12.16 2.97
C GLU A 31 21.01 12.11 1.49
N PHE A 32 21.54 11.14 0.76
CA PHE A 32 21.22 10.92 -0.65
C PHE A 32 19.72 10.67 -0.90
N VAL A 33 18.98 10.15 0.09
CA VAL A 33 17.53 9.93 -0.05
C VAL A 33 16.83 11.26 -0.18
N ARG A 34 17.23 12.26 0.61
CA ARG A 34 16.69 13.63 0.55
C ARG A 34 16.91 14.26 -0.83
N ASP A 35 18.11 14.10 -1.39
CA ASP A 35 18.45 14.69 -2.69
C ASP A 35 17.59 14.06 -3.80
N LEU A 36 17.46 12.73 -3.81
CA LEU A 36 16.68 11.99 -4.78
C LEU A 36 15.17 12.22 -4.59
N PHE A 37 14.70 12.34 -3.35
CA PHE A 37 13.32 12.66 -3.04
C PHE A 37 12.97 14.09 -3.50
N ARG A 38 13.87 15.07 -3.27
CA ARG A 38 13.73 16.44 -3.78
C ARG A 38 13.62 16.48 -5.30
N GLU A 39 14.37 15.64 -6.01
CA GLU A 39 14.33 15.54 -7.46
C GLU A 39 12.94 15.19 -8.01
N ASN A 40 12.11 14.43 -7.28
CA ASN A 40 10.75 14.12 -7.70
C ASN A 40 9.86 15.36 -7.79
N PHE A 41 10.08 16.36 -6.95
CA PHE A 41 9.36 17.65 -7.01
C PHE A 41 9.91 18.56 -8.10
N VAL A 42 11.24 18.61 -8.25
CA VAL A 42 11.90 19.41 -9.30
C VAL A 42 11.49 18.94 -10.69
N GLN A 43 11.35 17.62 -10.87
CA GLN A 43 10.91 16.99 -12.12
C GLN A 43 9.38 16.87 -12.21
N GLU A 44 8.65 17.51 -11.32
CA GLU A 44 7.18 17.51 -11.28
C GLU A 44 6.54 16.10 -11.29
N ARG A 45 7.26 15.08 -10.79
CA ARG A 45 6.73 13.72 -10.63
C ARG A 45 5.73 13.65 -9.48
N ASP A 46 5.95 14.46 -8.43
CA ASP A 46 5.09 14.57 -7.25
C ASP A 46 4.59 15.99 -7.06
N THR A 47 3.35 16.12 -6.56
CA THR A 47 2.84 17.38 -6.02
C THR A 47 3.06 17.43 -4.52
N GLY A 48 2.67 16.39 -3.81
CA GLY A 48 2.93 16.17 -2.40
C GLY A 48 3.20 14.70 -2.11
N SER A 49 4.20 14.39 -1.30
CA SER A 49 4.55 13.02 -0.96
C SER A 49 5.31 12.91 0.36
N SER A 50 5.36 11.67 0.86
CA SER A 50 6.16 11.29 2.02
C SER A 50 6.94 10.01 1.74
N ILE A 51 8.12 9.87 2.34
CA ILE A 51 8.98 8.70 2.28
C ILE A 51 9.50 8.39 3.69
N ALA A 52 9.47 7.11 4.06
CA ALA A 52 10.07 6.67 5.32
C ALA A 52 10.80 5.34 5.15
N ILE A 53 11.90 5.20 5.88
CA ILE A 53 12.73 4.00 5.88
C ILE A 53 13.06 3.62 7.31
N TYR A 54 12.81 2.35 7.64
CA TYR A 54 13.36 1.70 8.82
C TYR A 54 14.48 0.74 8.42
N HIS A 55 15.56 0.77 9.16
CA HIS A 55 16.66 -0.19 9.02
C HIS A 55 17.09 -0.67 10.41
N GLN A 56 17.18 -1.98 10.58
CA GLN A 56 17.52 -2.62 11.87
C GLN A 56 16.63 -2.14 13.04
N GLY A 57 15.33 -1.97 12.76
CA GLY A 57 14.33 -1.53 13.72
C GLY A 57 14.38 -0.03 14.07
N ARG A 58 15.21 0.78 13.40
CA ARG A 58 15.34 2.23 13.64
C ARG A 58 14.83 3.03 12.45
N LEU A 59 14.12 4.11 12.71
CA LEU A 59 13.74 5.08 11.69
C LEU A 59 15.00 5.84 11.22
N VAL A 60 15.39 5.61 9.96
CA VAL A 60 16.61 6.21 9.37
C VAL A 60 16.31 7.28 8.34
N VAL A 61 15.10 7.29 7.78
CA VAL A 61 14.60 8.36 6.90
C VAL A 61 13.14 8.61 7.22
N ASP A 62 12.79 9.87 7.35
CA ASP A 62 11.42 10.35 7.53
C ASP A 62 11.32 11.74 6.89
N LEU A 63 10.84 11.80 5.65
CA LEU A 63 10.76 13.01 4.86
C LEU A 63 9.36 13.18 4.28
N VAL A 64 8.92 14.43 4.28
CA VAL A 64 7.68 14.87 3.62
C VAL A 64 7.98 16.11 2.80
N GLY A 65 7.20 16.34 1.73
CA GLY A 65 7.41 17.54 0.95
C GLY A 65 6.35 17.82 -0.09
N GLY A 66 6.48 18.99 -0.68
CA GLY A 66 5.57 19.49 -1.70
C GLY A 66 4.29 20.10 -1.12
N TRP A 67 3.19 19.90 -1.83
CA TRP A 67 1.95 20.61 -1.61
C TRP A 67 0.78 19.65 -1.35
N PHE A 68 -0.11 20.06 -0.44
CA PHE A 68 -1.30 19.33 -0.05
C PHE A 68 -2.24 19.06 -1.24
N ASP A 69 -2.38 20.04 -2.13
CA ASP A 69 -3.19 19.96 -3.34
C ASP A 69 -2.61 20.81 -4.50
N THR A 70 -3.33 20.86 -5.60
CA THR A 70 -2.93 21.62 -6.79
C THR A 70 -2.94 23.15 -6.62
N SER A 71 -3.62 23.68 -5.59
CA SER A 71 -3.62 25.14 -5.31
C SER A 71 -2.26 25.64 -4.82
N LYS A 72 -1.41 24.72 -4.29
CA LYS A 72 -0.09 25.01 -3.74
C LYS A 72 -0.12 26.08 -2.62
N THR A 73 -1.19 26.10 -1.82
CA THR A 73 -1.35 27.06 -0.72
C THR A 73 -1.06 26.44 0.65
N LYS A 74 -1.30 25.12 0.81
CA LYS A 74 -1.02 24.36 2.03
C LYS A 74 0.12 23.38 1.76
N PRO A 75 1.19 23.35 2.58
CA PRO A 75 2.25 22.38 2.43
C PRO A 75 1.75 20.97 2.72
N TYR A 76 2.36 19.97 2.05
CA TYR A 76 2.25 18.56 2.43
C TYR A 76 3.26 18.33 3.56
N ASP A 77 2.78 18.11 4.77
CA ASP A 77 3.56 18.04 6.00
C ASP A 77 3.43 16.68 6.71
N ASN A 78 4.03 16.56 7.88
CA ASN A 78 4.02 15.31 8.67
C ASN A 78 2.66 14.98 9.30
N GLU A 79 1.72 15.92 9.31
CA GLU A 79 0.33 15.69 9.75
C GLU A 79 -0.57 15.26 8.58
N THR A 80 -0.09 15.37 7.35
CA THR A 80 -0.86 15.03 6.16
C THR A 80 -1.09 13.52 6.06
N LEU A 81 -2.33 13.13 5.83
CA LEU A 81 -2.77 11.77 5.56
C LEU A 81 -3.09 11.61 4.07
N GLN A 82 -2.94 10.39 3.57
CA GLN A 82 -3.15 10.07 2.17
C GLN A 82 -3.88 8.75 2.00
N LEU A 83 -4.86 8.70 1.10
CA LEU A 83 -5.47 7.47 0.63
C LEU A 83 -4.47 6.71 -0.26
N ILE A 84 -4.30 5.40 0.00
CA ILE A 84 -3.21 4.61 -0.58
C ILE A 84 -3.67 3.43 -1.46
N PHE A 85 -4.94 3.40 -1.84
CA PHE A 85 -5.54 2.32 -2.64
C PHE A 85 -5.14 0.91 -2.13
N SER A 86 -4.75 0.04 -3.05
CA SER A 86 -4.49 -1.38 -2.75
C SER A 86 -3.36 -1.66 -1.77
N THR A 87 -2.50 -0.69 -1.46
CA THR A 87 -1.56 -0.81 -0.34
C THR A 87 -2.30 -1.14 0.97
N SER A 88 -3.58 -0.76 1.08
CA SER A 88 -4.50 -1.08 2.17
C SER A 88 -4.63 -2.59 2.45
N LYS A 89 -4.58 -3.42 1.39
CA LYS A 89 -4.71 -4.89 1.50
C LYS A 89 -3.69 -5.49 2.45
N SER A 90 -2.50 -4.89 2.53
CA SER A 90 -1.45 -5.38 3.42
C SER A 90 -1.84 -5.33 4.89
N LEU A 91 -2.63 -4.34 5.31
CA LEU A 91 -3.09 -4.23 6.70
C LEU A 91 -4.16 -5.28 7.02
N VAL A 92 -5.02 -5.59 6.05
CA VAL A 92 -5.97 -6.69 6.17
C VAL A 92 -5.23 -8.04 6.25
N ALA A 93 -4.16 -8.22 5.46
CA ALA A 93 -3.29 -9.39 5.53
C ALA A 93 -2.61 -9.52 6.90
N ILE A 94 -2.11 -8.43 7.47
CA ILE A 94 -1.52 -8.41 8.83
C ILE A 94 -2.60 -8.77 9.88
N ALA A 95 -3.81 -8.23 9.77
CA ALA A 95 -4.92 -8.56 10.66
C ALA A 95 -5.26 -10.07 10.61
N ALA A 96 -5.36 -10.64 9.41
CA ALA A 96 -5.55 -12.08 9.24
C ALA A 96 -4.40 -12.90 9.84
N ALA A 97 -3.14 -12.48 9.62
CA ALA A 97 -1.97 -13.13 10.20
C ALA A 97 -1.96 -13.09 11.75
N LEU A 98 -2.42 -11.99 12.35
CA LEU A 98 -2.60 -11.89 13.80
C LEU A 98 -3.68 -12.87 14.31
N CYS A 99 -4.77 -13.03 13.57
CA CYS A 99 -5.78 -14.04 13.90
C CYS A 99 -5.20 -15.47 13.81
N VAL A 100 -4.35 -15.75 12.80
CA VAL A 100 -3.64 -17.04 12.70
C VAL A 100 -2.66 -17.23 13.86
N GLN A 101 -1.92 -16.21 14.23
CA GLN A 101 -1.00 -16.24 15.39
C GLN A 101 -1.70 -16.58 16.69
N ARG A 102 -2.94 -16.13 16.84
CA ARG A 102 -3.79 -16.37 18.04
C ARG A 102 -4.55 -17.69 17.96
N GLY A 103 -4.42 -18.47 16.89
CA GLY A 103 -5.16 -19.72 16.68
C GLY A 103 -6.66 -19.53 16.41
N LEU A 104 -7.08 -18.32 16.04
CA LEU A 104 -8.46 -18.00 15.70
C LEU A 104 -8.80 -18.30 14.23
N LEU A 105 -7.78 -18.32 13.36
CA LEU A 105 -7.88 -18.56 11.94
C LEU A 105 -6.79 -19.52 11.50
N ASP A 106 -7.03 -20.38 10.51
CA ASP A 106 -5.99 -21.15 9.84
C ASP A 106 -6.11 -20.99 8.31
N TYR A 107 -4.97 -20.76 7.65
CA TYR A 107 -4.91 -20.58 6.21
C TYR A 107 -5.40 -21.79 5.41
N SER A 108 -5.20 -23.01 5.94
CA SER A 108 -5.58 -24.25 5.30
C SER A 108 -7.04 -24.67 5.52
N GLU A 109 -7.72 -24.03 6.47
CA GLU A 109 -9.12 -24.35 6.77
C GLU A 109 -10.06 -23.81 5.69
N LEU A 110 -11.22 -24.47 5.57
CA LEU A 110 -12.29 -23.99 4.71
C LEU A 110 -12.90 -22.69 5.26
N VAL A 111 -13.23 -21.79 4.37
CA VAL A 111 -13.93 -20.53 4.71
C VAL A 111 -15.24 -20.84 5.44
N THR A 112 -15.94 -21.92 5.04
CA THR A 112 -17.21 -22.34 5.64
C THR A 112 -17.13 -22.71 7.12
N HIS A 113 -15.93 -23.01 7.62
CA HIS A 113 -15.71 -23.22 9.05
C HIS A 113 -15.95 -21.94 9.87
N TYR A 114 -15.61 -20.79 9.30
CA TYR A 114 -15.70 -19.48 9.95
C TYR A 114 -16.90 -18.66 9.43
N TRP A 115 -17.29 -18.94 8.18
CA TRP A 115 -18.35 -18.23 7.46
C TRP A 115 -19.23 -19.22 6.69
N PRO A 116 -20.16 -19.93 7.38
CA PRO A 116 -20.98 -20.97 6.77
C PRO A 116 -21.81 -20.50 5.56
N GLU A 117 -22.33 -19.27 5.61
CA GLU A 117 -23.19 -18.70 4.56
C GLU A 117 -22.43 -18.44 3.24
N TYR A 118 -21.12 -18.34 3.29
CA TYR A 118 -20.26 -18.22 2.11
C TYR A 118 -20.28 -19.48 1.23
N GLY A 119 -20.45 -20.66 1.85
CA GLY A 119 -20.38 -21.97 1.23
C GLY A 119 -21.58 -22.31 0.37
N GLN A 120 -21.79 -21.58 -0.70
CA GLN A 120 -22.84 -21.81 -1.69
C GLN A 120 -22.35 -21.45 -3.11
N ASN A 121 -23.11 -21.87 -4.11
CA ASN A 121 -22.86 -21.56 -5.52
C ASN A 121 -21.48 -22.02 -6.06
N GLY A 122 -20.89 -23.08 -5.48
CA GLY A 122 -19.59 -23.63 -5.90
C GLY A 122 -18.40 -23.09 -5.11
N LYS A 123 -18.65 -22.43 -3.96
CA LYS A 123 -17.61 -21.89 -3.07
C LYS A 123 -17.33 -22.74 -1.83
N GLU A 124 -18.00 -23.89 -1.71
CA GLU A 124 -18.01 -24.74 -0.50
C GLU A 124 -16.60 -25.18 -0.07
N ASN A 125 -15.70 -25.37 -1.04
CA ASN A 125 -14.33 -25.84 -0.81
C ASN A 125 -13.28 -24.73 -0.84
N THR A 126 -13.68 -23.46 -0.81
CA THR A 126 -12.74 -22.34 -0.74
C THR A 126 -12.00 -22.35 0.59
N THR A 127 -10.66 -22.31 0.55
CA THR A 127 -9.83 -22.16 1.74
C THR A 127 -9.62 -20.69 2.10
N VAL A 128 -9.21 -20.42 3.33
CA VAL A 128 -8.78 -19.07 3.75
C VAL A 128 -7.60 -18.60 2.89
N ALA A 129 -6.66 -19.49 2.57
CA ALA A 129 -5.54 -19.21 1.67
C ALA A 129 -5.99 -18.78 0.27
N ASP A 130 -7.04 -19.39 -0.28
CA ASP A 130 -7.57 -19.01 -1.60
C ASP A 130 -8.09 -17.57 -1.61
N ILE A 131 -8.76 -17.12 -0.54
CA ILE A 131 -9.18 -15.73 -0.40
C ILE A 131 -7.95 -14.83 -0.36
N LEU A 132 -6.98 -15.11 0.52
CA LEU A 132 -5.84 -14.23 0.77
C LEU A 132 -4.87 -14.18 -0.41
N SER A 133 -4.81 -15.20 -1.26
CA SER A 133 -3.94 -15.26 -2.43
C SER A 133 -4.64 -14.98 -3.77
N HIS A 134 -5.82 -14.37 -3.74
CA HIS A 134 -6.59 -14.02 -4.94
C HIS A 134 -7.03 -15.22 -5.80
N ARG A 135 -7.34 -16.33 -5.16
CA ARG A 135 -7.72 -17.60 -5.82
C ARG A 135 -9.19 -17.97 -5.59
N ALA A 136 -9.96 -17.14 -4.89
CA ALA A 136 -11.36 -17.42 -4.53
C ALA A 136 -12.33 -17.41 -5.71
N GLY A 137 -11.91 -16.94 -6.89
CA GLY A 137 -12.78 -16.88 -8.07
C GLY A 137 -13.77 -15.72 -8.10
N LEU A 138 -13.61 -14.74 -7.24
CA LEU A 138 -14.48 -13.57 -7.10
C LEU A 138 -13.72 -12.25 -7.36
N PRO A 139 -13.04 -12.11 -8.53
CA PRO A 139 -12.17 -10.96 -8.78
C PRO A 139 -12.93 -9.65 -8.86
N ASP A 140 -14.19 -9.72 -9.25
CA ASP A 140 -15.08 -8.59 -9.41
C ASP A 140 -16.48 -8.92 -8.88
N LEU A 141 -17.31 -7.92 -8.72
CA LEU A 141 -18.68 -8.02 -8.24
C LEU A 141 -19.54 -6.95 -8.92
N PHE A 142 -20.65 -7.37 -9.49
CA PHE A 142 -21.58 -6.40 -10.05
C PHE A 142 -22.24 -5.59 -8.93
N VAL A 143 -22.03 -4.28 -8.96
CA VAL A 143 -22.73 -3.30 -8.11
C VAL A 143 -23.53 -2.36 -9.01
N SER A 144 -24.74 -2.04 -8.60
CA SER A 144 -25.61 -1.12 -9.36
C SER A 144 -25.24 0.35 -9.16
N SER A 145 -24.49 0.64 -8.10
CA SER A 145 -23.98 1.97 -7.75
C SER A 145 -22.76 1.82 -6.85
N PHE A 146 -21.80 2.74 -6.94
CA PHE A 146 -20.66 2.81 -6.00
C PHE A 146 -21.07 3.02 -4.55
N ASP A 147 -22.27 3.56 -4.29
CA ASP A 147 -22.80 3.67 -2.94
C ASP A 147 -22.94 2.33 -2.21
N GLN A 148 -23.08 1.22 -2.95
CA GLN A 148 -23.11 -0.11 -2.36
C GLN A 148 -21.78 -0.46 -1.67
N TYR A 149 -20.64 0.03 -2.18
CA TYR A 149 -19.33 -0.15 -1.54
C TYR A 149 -19.23 0.47 -0.15
N LEU A 150 -20.08 1.47 0.16
CA LEU A 150 -20.11 2.12 1.47
C LEU A 150 -20.85 1.28 2.54
N ASN A 151 -21.54 0.21 2.13
CA ASN A 151 -22.35 -0.60 3.04
C ASN A 151 -21.78 -2.01 3.17
N TRP A 152 -21.16 -2.29 4.32
CA TRP A 152 -20.53 -3.58 4.62
C TRP A 152 -21.48 -4.76 4.43
N THR A 153 -22.69 -4.68 5.03
CA THR A 153 -23.67 -5.79 4.98
C THR A 153 -24.08 -6.09 3.54
N THR A 154 -24.36 -5.05 2.74
CA THR A 154 -24.68 -5.21 1.32
C THR A 154 -23.59 -5.95 0.57
N MET A 155 -22.32 -5.58 0.79
CA MET A 155 -21.18 -6.22 0.12
C MET A 155 -21.01 -7.68 0.54
N ILE A 156 -21.21 -7.99 1.83
CA ILE A 156 -21.14 -9.36 2.34
C ILE A 156 -22.28 -10.21 1.75
N ASP A 157 -23.50 -9.71 1.71
CA ASP A 157 -24.65 -10.42 1.15
C ASP A 157 -24.47 -10.72 -0.35
N LEU A 158 -23.93 -9.76 -1.12
CA LEU A 158 -23.62 -9.95 -2.54
C LEU A 158 -22.53 -11.02 -2.71
N LEU A 159 -21.44 -10.96 -1.94
CA LEU A 159 -20.34 -11.95 -2.02
C LEU A 159 -20.78 -13.36 -1.62
N GLN A 160 -21.69 -13.50 -0.68
CA GLN A 160 -22.27 -14.80 -0.33
C GLN A 160 -23.04 -15.41 -1.51
N GLN A 161 -23.79 -14.60 -2.24
CA GLN A 161 -24.65 -15.04 -3.34
C GLN A 161 -23.89 -15.21 -4.67
N GLU A 162 -22.77 -14.51 -4.86
CA GLU A 162 -22.03 -14.50 -6.12
C GLU A 162 -21.46 -15.89 -6.46
N ARG A 163 -21.42 -16.22 -7.75
CA ARG A 163 -20.78 -17.42 -8.28
C ARG A 163 -19.33 -17.12 -8.63
N PRO A 164 -18.38 -17.99 -8.27
CA PRO A 164 -17.01 -17.79 -8.69
C PRO A 164 -16.89 -17.98 -10.22
N VAL A 165 -16.12 -17.11 -10.87
CA VAL A 165 -15.86 -17.17 -12.33
C VAL A 165 -14.85 -18.25 -12.71
N TRP A 166 -14.15 -18.82 -11.73
CA TRP A 166 -13.37 -20.08 -11.80
C TRP A 166 -13.51 -20.84 -10.49
N LEU A 167 -13.23 -22.13 -10.53
CA LEU A 167 -13.25 -22.97 -9.33
C LEU A 167 -12.23 -22.42 -8.30
N PRO A 168 -12.64 -22.10 -7.07
CA PRO A 168 -11.72 -21.66 -6.03
C PRO A 168 -10.47 -22.55 -5.93
N GLY A 169 -9.30 -21.95 -5.84
CA GLY A 169 -8.00 -22.64 -5.82
C GLY A 169 -7.45 -23.04 -7.19
N SER A 170 -8.23 -23.04 -8.28
CA SER A 170 -7.78 -23.54 -9.59
C SER A 170 -7.00 -22.51 -10.42
N ALA A 171 -7.17 -21.22 -10.15
CA ALA A 171 -6.50 -20.13 -10.86
C ALA A 171 -6.37 -18.91 -9.95
N GLN A 172 -5.46 -18.02 -10.32
CA GLN A 172 -5.27 -16.73 -9.68
C GLN A 172 -5.82 -15.60 -10.54
N GLY A 173 -6.51 -14.64 -9.94
CA GLY A 173 -6.92 -13.40 -10.58
C GLY A 173 -7.15 -12.32 -9.53
N TYR A 174 -6.49 -11.20 -9.68
CA TYR A 174 -6.48 -10.14 -8.67
C TYR A 174 -7.88 -9.64 -8.31
N HIS A 175 -8.25 -9.76 -7.06
CA HIS A 175 -9.51 -9.31 -6.48
C HIS A 175 -9.37 -7.86 -6.04
N ALA A 176 -9.65 -6.91 -6.94
CA ALA A 176 -9.32 -5.50 -6.75
C ALA A 176 -10.01 -4.88 -5.53
N PHE A 177 -11.32 -5.12 -5.37
CA PHE A 177 -12.12 -4.61 -4.25
C PHE A 177 -12.61 -5.74 -3.33
N THR A 178 -13.06 -6.84 -3.90
CA THR A 178 -13.69 -7.95 -3.18
C THR A 178 -12.80 -8.57 -2.12
N TYR A 179 -11.47 -8.58 -2.34
CA TYR A 179 -10.48 -9.02 -1.37
C TYR A 179 -10.71 -8.44 0.03
N GLY A 180 -10.99 -7.12 0.09
CA GLY A 180 -11.11 -6.41 1.37
C GLY A 180 -12.25 -6.91 2.23
N TRP A 181 -13.42 -7.10 1.63
CA TRP A 181 -14.59 -7.63 2.35
C TRP A 181 -14.45 -9.12 2.61
N LEU A 182 -13.91 -9.91 1.67
CA LEU A 182 -13.69 -11.34 1.88
C LEU A 182 -12.76 -11.62 3.05
N ALA A 183 -11.59 -11.02 3.05
CA ALA A 183 -10.59 -11.21 4.10
C ALA A 183 -10.99 -10.47 5.40
N GLY A 184 -11.56 -9.28 5.29
CA GLY A 184 -12.02 -8.49 6.45
C GLY A 184 -13.17 -9.15 7.19
N GLU A 185 -14.11 -9.78 6.48
CA GLU A 185 -15.22 -10.52 7.12
C GLU A 185 -14.71 -11.76 7.86
N LEU A 186 -13.71 -12.45 7.34
CA LEU A 186 -13.07 -13.55 8.08
C LEU A 186 -12.48 -13.05 9.40
N VAL A 187 -11.73 -11.94 9.39
CA VAL A 187 -11.19 -11.34 10.62
C VAL A 187 -12.32 -10.98 11.59
N ARG A 188 -13.36 -10.28 11.11
CA ARG A 188 -14.52 -9.86 11.93
C ARG A 188 -15.24 -11.07 12.57
N ARG A 189 -15.37 -12.17 11.81
CA ARG A 189 -16.07 -13.38 12.29
C ARG A 189 -15.30 -14.14 13.36
N VAL A 190 -13.99 -14.15 13.28
CA VAL A 190 -13.15 -14.86 14.26
C VAL A 190 -12.71 -14.00 15.42
N ASP A 191 -12.79 -12.66 15.30
CA ASP A 191 -12.52 -11.76 16.41
C ASP A 191 -13.54 -11.95 17.54
N PRO A 192 -13.11 -12.28 18.78
CA PRO A 192 -14.02 -12.46 19.90
C PRO A 192 -14.89 -11.24 20.22
N GLN A 193 -14.40 -10.03 19.86
CA GLN A 193 -15.11 -8.77 20.10
C GLN A 193 -16.00 -8.38 18.91
N LYS A 194 -15.93 -9.11 17.79
CA LYS A 194 -16.70 -8.82 16.56
C LYS A 194 -16.51 -7.39 16.03
N ARG A 195 -15.32 -6.82 16.26
CA ARG A 195 -14.95 -5.49 15.77
C ARG A 195 -15.01 -5.44 14.25
N THR A 196 -15.22 -4.25 13.71
CA THR A 196 -15.00 -4.01 12.29
C THR A 196 -13.52 -4.18 11.93
N ILE A 197 -13.20 -4.33 10.66
CA ILE A 197 -11.79 -4.49 10.26
C ILE A 197 -10.96 -3.25 10.57
N GLY A 198 -11.55 -2.05 10.44
CA GLY A 198 -10.90 -0.79 10.81
C GLY A 198 -10.64 -0.69 12.30
N GLU A 199 -11.60 -1.07 13.15
CA GLU A 199 -11.43 -1.12 14.61
C GLU A 199 -10.35 -2.13 15.00
N PHE A 200 -10.38 -3.34 14.43
CA PHE A 200 -9.36 -4.37 14.69
C PHE A 200 -7.97 -3.87 14.35
N ILE A 201 -7.77 -3.29 13.14
CA ILE A 201 -6.47 -2.75 12.72
C ILE A 201 -6.01 -1.64 13.68
N ARG A 202 -6.91 -0.74 14.06
CA ARG A 202 -6.58 0.35 14.97
C ARG A 202 -6.12 -0.16 16.32
N GLU A 203 -6.85 -1.08 16.93
CA GLU A 203 -6.57 -1.53 18.30
C GLU A 203 -5.41 -2.52 18.39
N GLU A 204 -5.31 -3.46 17.42
CA GLU A 204 -4.35 -4.56 17.47
C GLU A 204 -3.02 -4.25 16.75
N ILE A 205 -3.00 -3.24 15.89
CA ILE A 205 -1.83 -2.89 15.10
C ILE A 205 -1.39 -1.46 15.43
N THR A 206 -2.17 -0.45 15.04
CA THR A 206 -1.69 0.94 15.06
C THR A 206 -1.54 1.51 16.46
N ASN A 207 -2.48 1.29 17.37
CA ASN A 207 -2.36 1.72 18.75
C ASN A 207 -1.19 1.05 19.48
N ARG A 208 -0.93 -0.22 19.18
CA ARG A 208 0.16 -0.98 19.81
C ARG A 208 1.53 -0.41 19.49
N ILE A 209 1.72 0.09 18.27
CA ILE A 209 3.00 0.65 17.81
C ILE A 209 2.98 2.17 17.64
N GLN A 210 1.88 2.83 18.04
CA GLN A 210 1.69 4.29 18.01
C GLN A 210 1.88 4.88 16.61
N THR A 211 1.13 4.36 15.65
CA THR A 211 1.10 4.79 14.25
C THR A 211 -0.32 5.15 13.83
N GLU A 212 -0.48 5.70 12.64
CA GLU A 212 -1.78 6.09 12.09
C GLU A 212 -2.08 5.29 10.82
N PHE A 213 -3.16 4.56 10.85
CA PHE A 213 -3.72 3.91 9.67
C PHE A 213 -5.23 3.75 9.88
N TYR A 214 -6.01 4.16 8.92
CA TYR A 214 -7.46 4.16 9.01
C TYR A 214 -8.08 3.42 7.82
N ILE A 215 -8.99 2.49 8.10
CA ILE A 215 -10.06 2.02 7.24
C ILE A 215 -11.32 2.45 7.98
N GLY A 216 -12.13 3.33 7.39
CA GLY A 216 -13.15 4.07 8.12
C GLY A 216 -12.54 5.22 8.91
N LEU A 217 -12.16 6.29 8.21
CA LEU A 217 -11.54 7.48 8.80
C LEU A 217 -12.52 8.21 9.73
N PRO A 218 -12.16 8.51 11.00
CA PRO A 218 -12.95 9.42 11.83
C PRO A 218 -13.05 10.82 11.21
N GLN A 219 -14.24 11.42 11.27
CA GLN A 219 -14.56 12.68 10.59
C GLN A 219 -13.63 13.84 11.00
N GLU A 220 -13.15 13.86 12.22
CA GLU A 220 -12.24 14.89 12.74
C GLU A 220 -10.89 14.92 12.01
N PHE A 221 -10.49 13.84 11.34
CA PHE A 221 -9.23 13.77 10.58
C PHE A 221 -9.37 14.08 9.09
N GLU A 222 -10.59 14.27 8.58
CA GLU A 222 -10.85 14.51 7.15
C GLU A 222 -10.02 15.69 6.60
N GLN A 223 -9.88 16.77 7.33
CA GLN A 223 -9.10 17.94 6.94
C GLN A 223 -7.59 17.69 6.76
N ARG A 224 -7.09 16.54 7.22
CA ARG A 224 -5.70 16.09 7.07
C ARG A 224 -5.50 15.26 5.80
N VAL A 225 -6.56 14.79 5.16
CA VAL A 225 -6.48 13.95 3.96
C VAL A 225 -6.19 14.81 2.74
N SER A 226 -5.01 14.64 2.16
CA SER A 226 -4.64 15.27 0.90
C SER A 226 -5.41 14.60 -0.25
N PRO A 227 -6.07 15.38 -1.13
CA PRO A 227 -6.82 14.80 -2.24
C PRO A 227 -5.89 14.10 -3.23
N LEU A 228 -6.39 13.04 -3.83
CA LEU A 228 -5.74 12.37 -4.96
C LEU A 228 -5.80 13.26 -6.20
N ILE A 229 -4.69 13.38 -6.92
CA ILE A 229 -4.53 14.21 -8.12
C ILE A 229 -4.33 13.30 -9.33
N PHE A 230 -5.19 13.43 -10.34
CA PHE A 230 -5.27 12.50 -11.49
C PHE A 230 -4.86 13.14 -12.81
N THR A 231 -4.44 14.39 -12.84
CA THR A 231 -4.21 15.18 -14.06
C THR A 231 -3.35 14.50 -15.13
N ASP A 232 -2.42 13.62 -14.73
CA ASP A 232 -1.52 12.94 -15.68
C ASP A 232 -2.09 11.65 -16.24
N ILE A 233 -3.20 11.18 -15.68
CA ILE A 233 -3.78 9.87 -16.02
C ILE A 233 -5.22 9.97 -16.51
N GLU A 234 -5.83 11.17 -16.49
CA GLU A 234 -7.21 11.38 -16.97
C GLU A 234 -7.37 10.95 -18.43
N ASP A 235 -6.39 11.26 -19.28
CA ASP A 235 -6.43 10.93 -20.71
C ASP A 235 -6.29 9.42 -21.00
N ILE A 236 -5.80 8.62 -20.06
CA ILE A 236 -5.63 7.18 -20.21
C ILE A 236 -6.72 6.36 -19.51
N LEU A 237 -7.54 7.01 -18.69
CA LEU A 237 -8.66 6.37 -17.99
C LEU A 237 -9.95 6.48 -18.84
N ASN A 238 -10.71 5.39 -18.86
CA ASN A 238 -12.09 5.49 -19.33
C ASN A 238 -12.99 6.15 -18.27
N ALA A 239 -14.18 6.60 -18.67
CA ALA A 239 -15.10 7.32 -17.78
C ALA A 239 -15.42 6.58 -16.47
N SER A 240 -15.61 5.25 -16.52
CA SER A 240 -15.92 4.45 -15.34
C SER A 240 -14.73 4.36 -14.37
N MET A 241 -13.52 4.25 -14.90
CA MET A 241 -12.31 4.26 -14.06
C MET A 241 -12.12 5.63 -13.40
N LEU A 242 -12.32 6.70 -14.14
CA LEU A 242 -12.21 8.06 -13.63
C LEU A 242 -13.23 8.31 -12.51
N GLU A 243 -14.47 7.83 -12.68
CA GLU A 243 -15.52 7.92 -11.66
C GLU A 243 -15.12 7.19 -10.36
N ILE A 244 -14.55 5.99 -10.46
CA ILE A 244 -14.02 5.27 -9.28
C ILE A 244 -12.92 6.08 -8.57
N TYR A 245 -12.01 6.71 -9.30
CA TYR A 245 -10.96 7.53 -8.68
C TYR A 245 -11.52 8.78 -8.00
N HIS A 246 -12.49 9.47 -8.61
CA HIS A 246 -13.16 10.60 -7.99
C HIS A 246 -13.96 10.19 -6.73
N PHE A 247 -14.63 9.04 -6.77
CA PHE A 247 -15.31 8.47 -5.63
C PHE A 247 -14.37 8.30 -4.41
N HIS A 248 -13.09 7.97 -4.63
CA HIS A 248 -12.11 7.84 -3.55
C HIS A 248 -11.65 9.18 -2.94
N ASN A 249 -12.01 10.33 -3.53
CA ASN A 249 -11.77 11.66 -2.94
C ASN A 249 -12.98 12.16 -2.11
N GLU A 250 -14.05 11.40 -2.02
CA GLU A 250 -15.22 11.82 -1.25
C GLU A 250 -15.07 11.47 0.23
N ALA A 251 -15.41 12.41 1.13
CA ALA A 251 -15.32 12.17 2.57
C ALA A 251 -16.14 10.95 3.04
N ARG A 252 -17.29 10.68 2.40
CA ARG A 252 -18.12 9.50 2.70
C ARG A 252 -17.41 8.19 2.38
N THR A 253 -16.53 8.19 1.37
CA THR A 253 -15.71 7.03 1.02
C THR A 253 -14.57 6.85 2.01
N HIS A 254 -13.98 7.94 2.51
CA HIS A 254 -12.97 7.88 3.56
C HIS A 254 -13.54 7.31 4.88
N GLN A 255 -14.80 7.64 5.20
CA GLN A 255 -15.48 7.18 6.42
C GLN A 255 -16.00 5.75 6.32
N ALA A 256 -16.19 5.21 5.11
CA ALA A 256 -16.61 3.83 4.90
C ALA A 256 -15.46 2.85 5.09
N GLU A 257 -15.78 1.56 5.25
CA GLU A 257 -14.78 0.49 5.24
C GLU A 257 -14.76 -0.22 3.89
N ILE A 258 -13.79 0.16 3.02
CA ILE A 258 -13.46 -0.49 1.75
C ILE A 258 -12.03 -1.04 1.87
N PRO A 259 -11.82 -2.16 2.59
CA PRO A 259 -10.51 -2.49 3.14
C PRO A 259 -9.45 -2.81 2.10
N ALA A 260 -9.86 -3.08 0.87
CA ALA A 260 -8.96 -3.30 -0.25
C ALA A 260 -8.42 -2.01 -0.88
N ALA A 261 -9.03 -0.83 -0.62
CA ALA A 261 -8.79 0.36 -1.44
C ALA A 261 -8.74 1.70 -0.71
N ASN A 262 -9.39 1.85 0.46
CA ASN A 262 -9.53 3.16 1.09
C ASN A 262 -8.71 3.35 2.39
N GLY A 263 -7.66 2.59 2.59
CA GLY A 263 -6.72 2.85 3.68
C GLY A 263 -6.12 4.25 3.59
N ILE A 264 -6.10 4.98 4.70
CA ILE A 264 -5.62 6.35 4.82
C ILE A 264 -4.52 6.41 5.88
N THR A 265 -3.34 6.93 5.51
CA THR A 265 -2.14 6.89 6.35
C THR A 265 -1.05 7.82 5.82
N ASN A 266 0.18 7.68 6.33
CA ASN A 266 1.40 8.33 5.83
C ASN A 266 2.56 7.31 5.73
N ALA A 267 3.67 7.71 5.08
CA ALA A 267 4.78 6.79 4.86
C ALA A 267 5.47 6.36 6.17
N ARG A 268 5.59 7.26 7.16
CA ARG A 268 6.18 6.93 8.46
C ARG A 268 5.43 5.78 9.14
N SER A 269 4.11 5.87 9.20
CA SER A 269 3.26 4.85 9.80
C SER A 269 3.36 3.51 9.06
N LEU A 270 3.30 3.53 7.74
CA LEU A 270 3.44 2.30 6.93
C LEU A 270 4.80 1.63 7.12
N ALA A 271 5.89 2.40 7.05
CA ALA A 271 7.24 1.85 7.22
C ALA A 271 7.43 1.28 8.64
N ALA A 272 6.90 1.94 9.68
CA ALA A 272 6.92 1.46 11.05
C ALA A 272 6.15 0.15 11.22
N ILE A 273 4.93 0.06 10.65
CA ILE A 273 4.11 -1.16 10.68
C ILE A 273 4.90 -2.31 10.06
N PHE A 274 5.49 -2.13 8.88
CA PHE A 274 6.23 -3.19 8.21
C PHE A 274 7.55 -3.55 8.90
N ALA A 275 8.25 -2.58 9.50
CA ALA A 275 9.42 -2.86 10.34
C ALA A 275 9.05 -3.70 11.57
N SER A 276 7.90 -3.41 12.19
CA SER A 276 7.41 -4.14 13.37
C SER A 276 6.97 -5.58 13.09
N LEU A 277 6.79 -5.97 11.83
CA LEU A 277 6.57 -7.37 11.45
C LEU A 277 7.85 -8.20 11.62
N MET A 278 9.03 -7.59 11.48
CA MET A 278 10.32 -8.28 11.49
C MET A 278 11.02 -8.21 12.85
N SER A 279 10.94 -7.08 13.52
CA SER A 279 11.67 -6.82 14.77
C SER A 279 10.93 -5.81 15.68
N ASN A 280 11.43 -5.61 16.89
CA ASN A 280 11.05 -4.44 17.67
C ASN A 280 11.60 -3.18 17.00
N ILE A 281 10.85 -2.07 17.11
CA ILE A 281 11.20 -0.80 16.49
C ILE A 281 11.45 0.29 17.54
N ASP A 282 12.36 1.23 17.22
CA ASP A 282 12.65 2.45 18.00
C ASP A 282 12.90 2.15 19.48
N GLU A 283 13.58 1.03 19.78
CA GLU A 283 13.91 0.54 21.12
C GLU A 283 12.66 0.23 22.01
N ARG A 284 11.46 0.19 21.40
CA ARG A 284 10.22 -0.14 22.10
C ARG A 284 10.12 -1.65 22.29
N ARG A 285 10.09 -2.10 23.53
CA ARG A 285 9.82 -3.51 23.86
C ARG A 285 8.42 -3.89 23.41
N ASP A 286 8.26 -5.13 22.94
CA ASP A 286 6.97 -5.71 22.52
C ASP A 286 6.28 -5.01 21.33
N SER A 287 7.03 -4.19 20.57
CA SER A 287 6.51 -3.56 19.33
C SER A 287 6.48 -4.51 18.14
N ARG A 288 7.13 -5.68 18.21
CA ARG A 288 7.03 -6.71 17.17
C ARG A 288 5.61 -7.26 17.12
N LEU A 289 5.00 -7.21 15.91
CA LEU A 289 3.59 -7.63 15.73
C LEU A 289 3.45 -9.13 15.46
N LEU A 290 4.32 -9.72 14.64
CA LEU A 290 4.21 -11.12 14.23
C LEU A 290 5.42 -11.95 14.69
N GLU A 291 5.15 -13.16 15.13
CA GLU A 291 6.18 -14.18 15.34
C GLU A 291 6.84 -14.55 14.02
N PRO A 292 8.17 -14.90 13.99
CA PRO A 292 8.89 -15.26 12.78
C PRO A 292 8.22 -16.34 11.94
N ARG A 293 7.70 -17.38 12.59
CA ARG A 293 7.02 -18.51 11.91
C ARG A 293 5.71 -18.08 11.24
N ILE A 294 4.98 -17.13 11.84
CA ILE A 294 3.73 -16.63 11.26
C ILE A 294 4.02 -15.73 10.07
N LEU A 295 5.00 -14.82 10.21
CA LEU A 295 5.45 -14.00 9.10
C LEU A 295 5.92 -14.86 7.92
N GLN A 296 6.71 -15.91 8.17
CA GLN A 296 7.14 -16.84 7.12
C GLN A 296 5.95 -17.51 6.43
N ARG A 297 4.97 -18.03 7.20
CA ARG A 297 3.75 -18.62 6.61
C ARG A 297 2.97 -17.61 5.77
N ALA A 298 2.84 -16.37 6.25
CA ALA A 298 2.11 -15.31 5.56
C ALA A 298 2.79 -14.84 4.26
N THR A 299 4.12 -14.92 4.18
CA THR A 299 4.92 -14.50 3.01
C THR A 299 5.42 -15.66 2.14
N THR A 300 4.98 -16.89 2.42
CA THR A 300 5.24 -18.03 1.53
C THR A 300 4.34 -17.94 0.30
N LEU A 301 4.93 -18.12 -0.88
CA LEU A 301 4.22 -18.13 -2.16
C LEU A 301 3.07 -19.15 -2.14
N ASN A 302 1.86 -18.71 -2.45
CA ASN A 302 0.65 -19.54 -2.54
C ASN A 302 0.08 -19.61 -3.97
N THR A 303 0.88 -19.33 -4.96
CA THR A 303 0.56 -19.44 -6.37
C THR A 303 1.53 -20.40 -7.03
N LEU A 304 1.17 -20.95 -8.21
CA LEU A 304 2.13 -21.75 -8.94
C LEU A 304 3.31 -20.89 -9.41
N PRO A 305 4.52 -21.44 -9.52
CA PRO A 305 5.64 -20.71 -10.08
C PRO A 305 5.30 -20.16 -11.48
N ASN A 306 5.46 -18.85 -11.68
CA ASN A 306 5.14 -18.13 -12.91
C ASN A 306 3.67 -18.24 -13.35
N GLU A 307 2.74 -18.51 -12.44
CA GLU A 307 1.30 -18.49 -12.72
C GLU A 307 0.90 -17.10 -13.24
N ILE A 308 0.18 -17.08 -14.34
CA ILE A 308 -0.31 -15.84 -14.94
C ILE A 308 -1.61 -15.45 -14.24
N ASP A 309 -1.60 -14.29 -13.63
CA ASP A 309 -2.81 -13.69 -13.08
C ASP A 309 -3.82 -13.39 -14.19
N ILE A 310 -5.05 -13.89 -14.03
CA ILE A 310 -6.10 -13.78 -15.07
C ILE A 310 -6.50 -12.31 -15.28
N THR A 311 -6.42 -11.47 -14.25
CA THR A 311 -6.80 -10.05 -14.32
C THR A 311 -5.69 -9.22 -14.96
N PHE A 312 -4.46 -9.35 -14.49
CA PHE A 312 -3.32 -8.54 -14.97
C PHE A 312 -2.62 -9.10 -16.22
N LYS A 313 -2.83 -10.39 -16.55
CA LYS A 313 -2.19 -11.09 -17.68
C LYS A 313 -0.65 -11.17 -17.59
N ILE A 314 -0.11 -11.06 -16.40
CA ILE A 314 1.32 -11.19 -16.07
C ILE A 314 1.47 -12.05 -14.82
N PRO A 315 2.66 -12.59 -14.52
CA PRO A 315 2.92 -13.22 -13.22
C PRO A 315 2.68 -12.23 -12.08
N PHE A 316 1.98 -12.69 -11.05
CA PHE A 316 1.68 -11.87 -9.89
C PHE A 316 1.89 -12.71 -8.61
N PRO A 317 3.14 -12.84 -8.14
CA PRO A 317 3.47 -13.70 -7.01
C PRO A 317 2.92 -13.13 -5.71
N VAL A 318 2.08 -13.90 -5.00
CA VAL A 318 1.49 -13.51 -3.72
C VAL A 318 1.58 -14.63 -2.69
N GLY A 319 1.74 -14.22 -1.43
CA GLY A 319 1.51 -15.05 -0.26
C GLY A 319 0.11 -14.86 0.30
N MET A 320 -0.05 -14.85 1.61
CA MET A 320 -1.34 -14.63 2.27
C MET A 320 -1.66 -13.13 2.35
N GLY A 321 -1.97 -12.53 1.18
CA GLY A 321 -2.32 -11.11 1.03
C GLY A 321 -1.14 -10.17 0.87
N PHE A 322 0.07 -10.69 0.72
CA PHE A 322 1.26 -9.90 0.43
C PHE A 322 1.77 -10.18 -0.98
N MET A 323 2.06 -9.12 -1.75
CA MET A 323 2.88 -9.21 -2.96
C MET A 323 4.31 -9.58 -2.57
N LEU A 324 4.97 -10.42 -3.37
CA LEU A 324 6.34 -10.85 -3.16
C LEU A 324 7.25 -10.12 -4.15
N TYR A 325 8.22 -9.37 -3.64
CA TYR A 325 9.01 -8.40 -4.39
C TYR A 325 10.45 -8.85 -4.70
N GLU A 326 10.77 -10.12 -4.53
CA GLU A 326 12.13 -10.63 -4.78
C GLU A 326 12.62 -10.36 -6.21
N GLN A 327 11.73 -10.45 -7.20
CA GLN A 327 12.06 -10.17 -8.60
C GLN A 327 12.09 -8.68 -8.92
N ASP A 328 11.22 -7.88 -8.30
CA ASP A 328 11.14 -6.44 -8.54
C ASP A 328 12.28 -5.66 -7.88
N PHE A 329 12.73 -6.14 -6.71
CA PHE A 329 13.78 -5.50 -5.90
C PHE A 329 14.86 -6.50 -5.43
N PRO A 330 15.59 -7.17 -6.35
CA PRO A 330 16.50 -8.27 -6.01
C PRO A 330 17.64 -7.88 -5.06
N MET A 331 18.01 -6.59 -5.01
CA MET A 331 19.06 -6.08 -4.11
C MET A 331 18.70 -6.17 -2.62
N PHE A 332 17.42 -6.36 -2.29
CA PHE A 332 17.00 -6.51 -0.90
C PHE A 332 16.94 -7.96 -0.42
N GLY A 333 17.23 -8.90 -1.32
CA GLY A 333 17.32 -10.33 -1.00
C GLY A 333 15.97 -11.06 -1.00
N PRO A 334 16.00 -12.35 -0.65
CA PRO A 334 14.82 -13.21 -0.70
C PRO A 334 13.78 -12.82 0.34
N ASN A 335 12.54 -13.25 0.07
CA ASN A 335 11.38 -13.04 0.93
C ASN A 335 11.03 -11.56 1.18
N SER A 336 11.38 -10.66 0.24
CA SER A 336 10.87 -9.28 0.27
C SER A 336 9.39 -9.28 -0.06
N PHE A 337 8.57 -8.63 0.78
CA PHE A 337 7.11 -8.67 0.69
C PHE A 337 6.50 -7.30 1.02
N GLY A 338 5.30 -7.06 0.52
CA GLY A 338 4.58 -5.82 0.79
C GLY A 338 3.31 -5.70 -0.02
N HIS A 339 2.94 -4.48 -0.36
CA HIS A 339 1.86 -4.20 -1.31
C HIS A 339 2.04 -2.82 -1.94
N SER A 340 1.63 -2.70 -3.20
CA SER A 340 1.52 -1.43 -3.92
C SER A 340 0.06 -1.07 -4.18
N GLY A 341 -0.20 0.23 -4.36
CA GLY A 341 -1.51 0.77 -4.67
C GLY A 341 -1.58 1.41 -6.04
N ALA A 342 -2.76 1.43 -6.65
CA ALA A 342 -3.03 2.27 -7.80
C ALA A 342 -2.62 3.72 -7.47
N GLY A 343 -2.04 4.42 -8.44
CA GLY A 343 -1.53 5.77 -8.23
C GLY A 343 -0.09 5.84 -7.73
N GLY A 344 0.52 4.74 -7.21
CA GLY A 344 1.95 4.68 -6.98
C GLY A 344 2.41 4.60 -5.53
N SER A 345 1.50 4.55 -4.54
CA SER A 345 1.87 4.27 -3.15
C SER A 345 2.39 2.84 -3.01
N ILE A 346 3.42 2.65 -2.19
CA ILE A 346 4.05 1.35 -1.94
C ILE A 346 4.57 1.26 -0.53
N VAL A 347 4.47 0.06 0.04
CA VAL A 347 5.21 -0.34 1.23
C VAL A 347 5.79 -1.73 1.01
N PHE A 348 7.02 -1.96 1.43
CA PHE A 348 7.58 -3.30 1.49
C PHE A 348 8.58 -3.46 2.63
N ALA A 349 8.78 -4.70 3.04
CA ALA A 349 9.79 -5.13 3.97
C ALA A 349 10.71 -6.17 3.33
N ALA A 350 11.97 -6.14 3.72
CA ALA A 350 13.02 -7.07 3.30
C ALA A 350 13.68 -7.70 4.53
N PRO A 351 13.23 -8.89 4.96
CA PRO A 351 13.76 -9.55 6.16
C PRO A 351 15.27 -9.81 6.11
N ALA A 352 15.79 -10.14 4.93
CA ALA A 352 17.22 -10.39 4.73
C ALA A 352 18.11 -9.19 5.08
N LYS A 353 17.57 -7.98 5.05
CA LYS A 353 18.26 -6.72 5.38
C LYS A 353 17.73 -6.04 6.63
N ASN A 354 16.71 -6.60 7.30
CA ASN A 354 15.93 -5.94 8.34
C ASN A 354 15.58 -4.49 7.94
N PHE A 355 14.95 -4.37 6.78
CA PHE A 355 14.69 -3.11 6.10
C PHE A 355 13.20 -2.99 5.77
N SER A 356 12.60 -1.82 6.00
CA SER A 356 11.30 -1.48 5.46
C SER A 356 11.30 -0.10 4.81
N PHE A 357 10.49 0.03 3.78
CA PHE A 357 10.39 1.21 2.94
C PHE A 357 8.92 1.51 2.67
N ALA A 358 8.55 2.79 2.78
CA ALA A 358 7.25 3.25 2.32
C ALA A 358 7.38 4.56 1.55
N TYR A 359 6.59 4.67 0.48
CA TYR A 359 6.43 5.87 -0.33
C TYR A 359 4.95 6.12 -0.57
N VAL A 360 4.48 7.32 -0.24
CA VAL A 360 3.07 7.70 -0.32
C VAL A 360 2.98 9.07 -0.97
N MET A 361 2.07 9.26 -1.95
CA MET A 361 1.94 10.52 -2.69
C MET A 361 0.48 10.80 -3.06
N ASN A 362 0.19 12.07 -3.32
CA ASN A 362 -1.12 12.52 -3.79
C ASN A 362 -1.26 12.54 -5.32
N ARG A 363 -0.16 12.72 -6.08
CA ARG A 363 -0.18 12.74 -7.56
C ARG A 363 -0.09 11.31 -8.11
N CYS A 364 -1.21 10.81 -8.61
CA CYS A 364 -1.31 9.45 -9.12
C CYS A 364 -0.49 9.23 -10.39
N SER A 365 0.08 8.03 -10.52
CA SER A 365 0.81 7.56 -11.70
C SER A 365 0.66 6.05 -11.81
N PHE A 366 0.52 5.53 -13.03
CA PHE A 366 0.47 4.09 -13.31
C PHE A 366 1.82 3.51 -13.75
N THR A 367 2.91 4.27 -13.62
CA THR A 367 4.25 3.74 -13.88
C THR A 367 4.54 2.57 -12.94
N PRO A 368 4.93 1.40 -13.48
CA PRO A 368 5.20 0.21 -12.66
C PRO A 368 6.19 0.50 -11.51
N LEU A 369 5.88 0.01 -10.32
CA LEU A 369 6.68 0.19 -9.12
C LEU A 369 7.76 -0.90 -9.04
N THR A 370 8.73 -0.80 -9.91
CA THR A 370 9.92 -1.65 -10.00
C THR A 370 11.18 -0.82 -9.76
N ILE A 371 12.33 -1.48 -9.84
CA ILE A 371 13.63 -0.80 -9.73
C ILE A 371 13.86 0.31 -10.78
N ASN A 372 13.11 0.29 -11.87
CA ASN A 372 13.18 1.31 -12.93
C ASN A 372 12.16 2.44 -12.75
N ASN A 373 11.35 2.41 -11.70
CA ASN A 373 10.40 3.48 -11.42
C ASN A 373 11.13 4.81 -11.19
N PRO A 374 10.74 5.92 -11.87
CA PRO A 374 11.46 7.18 -11.80
C PRO A 374 11.41 7.85 -10.41
N ARG A 375 10.41 7.52 -9.57
CA ARG A 375 10.25 8.10 -8.22
C ARG A 375 11.11 7.39 -7.19
N ILE A 376 11.10 6.05 -7.21
CA ILE A 376 11.71 5.25 -6.13
C ILE A 376 12.94 4.45 -6.58
N GLY A 377 13.08 4.16 -7.87
CA GLY A 377 14.12 3.24 -8.37
C GLY A 377 15.54 3.67 -8.03
N MET A 378 15.88 4.95 -8.21
CA MET A 378 17.22 5.47 -7.86
C MET A 378 17.48 5.42 -6.36
N ILE A 379 16.45 5.70 -5.54
CA ILE A 379 16.52 5.64 -4.07
C ILE A 379 16.82 4.19 -3.66
N LEU A 380 16.03 3.24 -4.15
CA LEU A 380 16.17 1.82 -3.81
C LEU A 380 17.48 1.23 -4.31
N ASN A 381 17.91 1.53 -5.54
CA ASN A 381 19.22 1.10 -6.08
C ASN A 381 20.38 1.55 -5.21
N ARG A 382 20.40 2.83 -4.82
CA ARG A 382 21.48 3.38 -4.00
C ARG A 382 21.44 2.82 -2.59
N THR A 383 20.25 2.65 -2.03
CA THR A 383 20.05 2.00 -0.72
C THR A 383 20.57 0.56 -0.73
N GLY A 384 20.19 -0.27 -1.71
CA GLY A 384 20.67 -1.64 -1.81
C GLY A 384 22.19 -1.73 -1.82
N ARG A 385 22.86 -0.94 -2.68
CA ARG A 385 24.32 -0.88 -2.74
C ARG A 385 24.98 -0.45 -1.42
N MET A 386 24.35 0.47 -0.69
CA MET A 386 24.85 0.92 0.61
C MET A 386 24.74 -0.19 1.65
N LEU A 387 23.60 -0.89 1.70
CA LEU A 387 23.37 -1.97 2.65
C LEU A 387 24.31 -3.18 2.39
N ASP A 388 24.63 -3.47 1.12
CA ASP A 388 25.59 -4.53 0.77
C ASP A 388 27.01 -4.22 1.26
N LYS A 389 27.48 -2.97 1.13
CA LYS A 389 28.79 -2.54 1.62
C LYS A 389 28.92 -2.63 3.14
N ASN A 390 27.86 -2.31 3.87
CA ASN A 390 27.86 -2.35 5.34
C ASN A 390 27.81 -3.78 5.91
N GLN A 391 27.47 -4.80 5.10
CA GLN A 391 27.55 -6.21 5.49
C GLN A 391 28.92 -6.82 5.30
N LEU A 392 29.82 -6.17 4.56
CA LEU A 392 31.18 -6.64 4.27
C LEU A 392 32.25 -6.06 5.22
N ASN A 393 31.87 -5.11 6.07
CA ASN A 393 32.68 -4.50 7.13
C ASN A 393 32.18 -4.95 8.53
#